data_3e904946142e124b055a25bbbce896cc
#
_entry.id   3e904946142e124b055a25bbbce896cc
#
_cell.length_a   1.000
_cell.length_b   1.000
_cell.length_c   1.000
_cell.angle_alpha   90.00
_cell.angle_beta   90.00
_cell.angle_gamma   90.00
#
_symmetry.space_group_name_H-M   'P 1'
#
loop_
_entity.id
_entity.type
_entity.pdbx_description
1 polymer ?
#
loop_
_entity_poly.entity_id
_entity_poly.type
_entity_poly.pdbx_seq_one_letter_code
_entity_poly.pdbx_strand_id
1 'polypeptide(L)'
;MDVSRRAALRAGALGIAAACVTRAGVAASQPTAGDVEANDRVFICNEDSNTMSVIDPRSNTVDTTINLTSFDEDPRPPFRFVTGGTIPTHAAMTGKPLYHGAIAIHGAAPSPDNRWLATTGRGTSNVYLIDSTARKVVGNQPNPQAGPSTNAERLSSGIVVGREPHEPTFTRNGKELWVAVRGEDRIAVLDVDVAVKESAGEPGVRRYYATLNGPSQVWFSADGALAFIASQKTSQVEVWTLKTDAAGRTEPQRKVVLDLAAQDRFAFTPFVKTSPDGGELWLSHKLADRVSALSTRDPYRVLDTVPLGPSARPNHVEFVENARGKVVYVSLARVDDGGPGGSASSQIAIIDRSAPPGARKMAGTFFTRGREAHGLWTNPAHTLLYVSHEQDELPGTPNAGQTVASAFDVSNPLAPVFIAQIPLGTLKLPSGELRNKKSINLVYVRPGARSQSA
;
A
#
# COMPACT_ATOMS: atom_id res chain seq x y z
N MET A 1 21.95 -71.96 41.12
CA MET A 1 22.46 -72.80 40.01
C MET A 1 22.54 -71.83 38.82
N ASP A 2 23.72 -71.16 38.61
CA ASP A 2 24.82 -71.64 37.82
C ASP A 2 24.43 -71.71 36.33
N VAL A 3 25.04 -71.12 35.37
CA VAL A 3 26.46 -70.91 34.97
C VAL A 3 26.51 -69.84 33.86
N SER A 4 27.50 -68.98 33.98
CA SER A 4 28.18 -68.18 33.01
C SER A 4 28.37 -68.77 31.60
N ARG A 5 28.40 -67.92 30.59
CA ARG A 5 29.50 -67.99 29.54
C ARG A 5 29.65 -66.65 28.81
N ARG A 6 30.85 -66.15 28.89
CA ARG A 6 31.42 -65.07 28.07
C ARG A 6 31.60 -65.56 26.61
N ALA A 7 31.31 -64.67 25.67
CA ALA A 7 31.99 -64.71 24.38
C ALA A 7 32.24 -63.29 23.88
N ALA A 8 33.50 -62.95 23.77
CA ALA A 8 33.98 -61.72 23.15
C ALA A 8 33.84 -61.80 21.62
N LEU A 9 33.39 -60.73 21.01
CA LEU A 9 33.53 -60.56 19.59
C LEU A 9 33.92 -59.11 19.26
N ARG A 10 34.94 -59.05 18.49
CA ARG A 10 35.84 -57.98 18.05
C ARG A 10 35.13 -56.76 17.52
N ALA A 11 35.71 -55.60 17.84
CA ALA A 11 35.50 -54.31 17.26
C ALA A 11 35.78 -54.31 15.75
N GLY A 12 34.82 -53.86 14.97
CA GLY A 12 35.01 -53.41 13.59
C GLY A 12 34.58 -51.96 13.52
N ALA A 13 35.56 -51.06 13.56
CA ALA A 13 35.30 -49.62 13.36
C ALA A 13 35.05 -49.38 11.87
N LEU A 14 33.79 -49.17 11.51
CA LEU A 14 33.45 -48.55 10.23
C LEU A 14 33.25 -47.06 10.49
N GLY A 15 34.27 -46.29 10.08
CA GLY A 15 34.20 -44.83 10.04
C GLY A 15 33.15 -44.40 8.98
N ILE A 16 32.02 -43.87 9.45
CA ILE A 16 31.14 -43.09 8.59
C ILE A 16 31.66 -41.70 8.57
N ALA A 17 32.34 -41.32 7.47
CA ALA A 17 32.67 -39.92 7.18
C ALA A 17 31.38 -39.19 6.93
N ALA A 18 30.93 -38.42 7.92
CA ALA A 18 29.86 -37.46 7.75
C ALA A 18 30.42 -36.34 6.85
N ALA A 19 30.06 -36.39 5.56
CA ALA A 19 30.28 -35.25 4.67
C ALA A 19 29.38 -34.09 5.16
N CYS A 20 29.98 -33.14 5.87
CA CYS A 20 29.39 -31.82 6.09
C CYS A 20 29.22 -31.15 4.72
N VAL A 21 28.04 -31.29 4.12
CA VAL A 21 27.61 -30.41 3.04
C VAL A 21 27.37 -29.05 3.68
N THR A 22 28.38 -28.21 3.70
CA THR A 22 28.20 -26.79 3.92
C THR A 22 27.32 -26.27 2.78
N ARG A 23 26.03 -26.11 3.04
CA ARG A 23 25.18 -25.27 2.21
C ARG A 23 25.83 -23.88 2.24
N ALA A 24 26.50 -23.53 1.14
CA ALA A 24 26.86 -22.15 0.89
C ALA A 24 25.55 -21.35 0.96
N GLY A 25 25.39 -20.57 2.02
CA GLY A 25 24.33 -19.57 2.09
C GLY A 25 24.52 -18.67 0.89
N VAL A 26 23.50 -18.63 0.01
CA VAL A 26 23.45 -17.62 -1.04
C VAL A 26 23.41 -16.31 -0.27
N ALA A 27 24.54 -15.60 -0.27
CA ALA A 27 24.60 -14.24 0.25
C ALA A 27 23.54 -13.45 -0.51
N ALA A 28 22.56 -12.86 0.21
CA ALA A 28 21.60 -11.96 -0.38
C ALA A 28 22.41 -10.91 -1.14
N SER A 29 22.22 -10.82 -2.45
CA SER A 29 22.84 -9.78 -3.25
C SER A 29 22.33 -8.44 -2.71
N GLN A 30 23.21 -7.62 -2.19
CA GLN A 30 22.86 -6.22 -1.90
C GLN A 30 22.38 -5.60 -3.23
N PRO A 31 21.31 -4.77 -3.20
CA PRO A 31 20.87 -4.07 -4.40
C PRO A 31 22.07 -3.43 -5.09
N THR A 32 22.15 -3.54 -6.41
CA THR A 32 23.22 -2.89 -7.14
C THR A 32 23.16 -1.39 -6.91
N ALA A 33 24.31 -0.73 -6.74
CA ALA A 33 24.40 0.70 -6.38
C ALA A 33 23.69 1.65 -7.38
N GLY A 34 23.20 1.15 -8.52
CA GLY A 34 22.43 1.90 -9.51
C GLY A 34 20.90 1.81 -9.34
N ASP A 35 20.41 0.90 -8.51
CA ASP A 35 18.95 0.65 -8.36
C ASP A 35 18.28 1.58 -7.34
N VAL A 36 19.07 2.20 -6.47
CA VAL A 36 18.61 3.11 -5.41
C VAL A 36 19.40 4.40 -5.45
N GLU A 37 18.71 5.53 -5.57
CA GLU A 37 19.32 6.85 -5.55
C GLU A 37 19.31 7.47 -4.14
N ALA A 38 20.14 8.47 -3.90
CA ALA A 38 20.33 9.08 -2.58
C ALA A 38 19.02 9.68 -2.00
N ASN A 39 18.16 10.19 -2.88
CA ASN A 39 16.90 10.84 -2.51
C ASN A 39 15.69 9.92 -2.58
N ASP A 40 15.88 8.66 -2.93
CA ASP A 40 14.78 7.68 -2.92
C ASP A 40 14.23 7.50 -1.52
N ARG A 41 12.91 7.44 -1.39
CA ARG A 41 12.24 7.18 -0.11
C ARG A 41 11.00 6.32 -0.31
N VAL A 42 10.71 5.51 0.70
CA VAL A 42 9.43 4.78 0.80
C VAL A 42 8.58 5.46 1.86
N PHE A 43 7.40 5.93 1.46
CA PHE A 43 6.45 6.58 2.36
C PHE A 43 5.35 5.59 2.71
N ILE A 44 5.08 5.41 4.00
CA ILE A 44 4.12 4.42 4.52
C ILE A 44 3.07 5.11 5.39
N CYS A 45 1.81 4.94 5.07
CA CYS A 45 0.67 5.43 5.85
C CYS A 45 0.45 4.56 7.09
N ASN A 46 0.51 5.15 8.28
CA ASN A 46 0.23 4.48 9.56
C ASN A 46 -1.14 4.93 10.08
N GLU A 47 -2.17 4.16 9.79
CA GLU A 47 -3.58 4.56 9.98
C GLU A 47 -3.93 4.85 11.43
N ASP A 48 -3.53 4.00 12.36
CA ASP A 48 -3.90 4.12 13.78
C ASP A 48 -3.05 5.15 14.56
N SER A 49 -1.94 5.61 14.01
CA SER A 49 -1.10 6.66 14.60
C SER A 49 -1.18 8.01 13.90
N ASN A 50 -1.87 8.08 12.76
CA ASN A 50 -1.99 9.31 11.94
C ASN A 50 -0.63 9.89 11.53
N THR A 51 0.31 9.01 11.25
CA THR A 51 1.67 9.35 10.86
C THR A 51 2.01 8.72 9.52
N MET A 52 3.05 9.23 8.89
CA MET A 52 3.63 8.61 7.72
C MET A 52 5.11 8.35 7.99
N SER A 53 5.50 7.06 8.04
CA SER A 53 6.90 6.68 8.14
C SER A 53 7.60 6.84 6.79
N VAL A 54 8.82 7.34 6.81
CA VAL A 54 9.66 7.53 5.62
C VAL A 54 10.90 6.67 5.77
N ILE A 55 11.07 5.68 4.91
CA ILE A 55 12.21 4.74 4.93
C ILE A 55 13.25 5.19 3.89
N ASP A 56 14.53 5.17 4.29
CA ASP A 56 15.66 5.23 3.34
C ASP A 56 15.93 3.82 2.80
N PRO A 57 15.72 3.56 1.50
CA PRO A 57 15.89 2.23 0.93
C PRO A 57 17.37 1.78 0.84
N ARG A 58 18.32 2.67 1.03
CA ARG A 58 19.76 2.32 1.05
C ARG A 58 20.16 1.61 2.34
N SER A 59 19.54 2.00 3.45
CA SER A 59 19.78 1.43 4.79
C SER A 59 18.66 0.50 5.26
N ASN A 60 17.50 0.57 4.63
CA ASN A 60 16.27 -0.08 5.08
C ASN A 60 15.92 0.29 6.54
N THR A 61 16.03 1.57 6.86
CA THR A 61 15.67 2.14 8.17
C THR A 61 14.74 3.32 8.02
N VAL A 62 13.95 3.60 9.06
CA VAL A 62 13.12 4.81 9.09
C VAL A 62 14.05 6.04 9.20
N ASP A 63 13.98 6.91 8.19
CA ASP A 63 14.72 8.17 8.12
C ASP A 63 14.00 9.27 8.92
N THR A 64 12.67 9.35 8.76
CA THR A 64 11.82 10.29 9.51
C THR A 64 10.39 9.80 9.61
N THR A 65 9.61 10.42 10.49
CA THR A 65 8.16 10.23 10.59
C THR A 65 7.47 11.58 10.45
N ILE A 66 6.53 11.67 9.52
CA ILE A 66 5.69 12.84 9.31
C ILE A 66 4.47 12.70 10.22
N ASN A 67 4.29 13.65 11.13
CA ASN A 67 3.09 13.74 11.96
C ASN A 67 2.01 14.54 11.23
N LEU A 68 0.83 13.94 11.06
CA LEU A 68 -0.32 14.62 10.45
C LEU A 68 -1.30 15.13 11.52
N THR A 69 -1.02 14.86 12.78
CA THR A 69 -1.80 15.39 13.90
C THR A 69 -1.01 16.42 14.67
N SER A 70 -1.73 17.38 15.26
CA SER A 70 -1.17 18.32 16.23
C SER A 70 -1.61 17.99 17.67
N PHE A 71 -2.15 16.80 17.91
CA PHE A 71 -2.79 16.49 19.19
C PHE A 71 -1.85 16.62 20.39
N ASP A 72 -0.60 16.23 20.21
CA ASP A 72 0.37 16.25 21.29
C ASP A 72 1.08 17.61 21.45
N GLU A 73 0.88 18.48 20.48
CA GLU A 73 1.39 19.86 20.50
C GLU A 73 0.30 20.84 20.93
N ASP A 74 -0.94 20.40 20.92
CA ASP A 74 -2.12 21.16 21.29
C ASP A 74 -2.66 20.67 22.63
N PRO A 75 -2.67 21.45 23.70
CA PRO A 75 -3.20 21.06 25.00
C PRO A 75 -4.73 20.87 25.02
N ARG A 76 -5.41 21.19 23.90
CA ARG A 76 -6.84 20.91 23.78
C ARG A 76 -7.09 19.39 23.74
N PRO A 77 -8.24 18.93 24.21
CA PRO A 77 -8.62 17.53 24.04
C PRO A 77 -8.55 17.11 22.58
N PRO A 78 -8.09 15.90 22.28
CA PRO A 78 -8.02 15.42 20.89
C PRO A 78 -9.37 15.60 20.20
N PHE A 79 -9.33 16.03 18.94
CA PHE A 79 -10.51 16.14 18.10
C PHE A 79 -11.21 14.80 18.06
N ARG A 80 -12.32 14.67 18.77
CA ARG A 80 -13.16 13.48 18.76
C ARG A 80 -14.23 13.50 17.68
N PHE A 81 -14.23 14.56 16.86
CA PHE A 81 -15.20 14.74 15.81
C PHE A 81 -14.57 14.53 14.46
N VAL A 82 -14.96 13.45 13.87
CA VAL A 82 -14.79 13.23 12.44
C VAL A 82 -15.75 14.19 11.74
N THR A 83 -15.23 15.14 11.01
CA THR A 83 -16.05 16.02 10.18
C THR A 83 -16.79 15.16 9.15
N GLY A 84 -18.12 15.12 9.25
CA GLY A 84 -18.95 14.31 8.36
C GLY A 84 -19.32 12.93 8.87
N GLY A 85 -18.84 12.53 10.04
CA GLY A 85 -19.15 11.25 10.68
C GLY A 85 -18.65 10.06 9.87
N THR A 86 -17.63 9.39 10.34
CA THR A 86 -17.24 8.09 9.79
C THR A 86 -18.35 7.12 10.09
N ILE A 87 -19.10 6.75 9.08
CA ILE A 87 -19.95 5.57 9.19
C ILE A 87 -19.03 4.39 8.95
N PRO A 88 -18.84 3.49 9.94
CA PRO A 88 -18.07 2.28 9.72
C PRO A 88 -18.67 1.51 8.56
N THR A 89 -17.96 1.40 7.46
CA THR A 89 -18.45 0.75 6.25
C THR A 89 -18.24 -0.75 6.27
N HIS A 90 -17.46 -1.26 7.23
CA HIS A 90 -17.35 -2.70 7.45
C HIS A 90 -17.08 -3.01 8.94
N ALA A 91 -17.37 -4.25 9.33
CA ALA A 91 -17.31 -4.71 10.71
C ALA A 91 -15.92 -4.55 11.38
N ALA A 92 -14.84 -4.55 10.61
CA ALA A 92 -13.50 -4.34 11.16
C ALA A 92 -13.26 -2.93 11.69
N MET A 93 -14.08 -1.95 11.27
CA MET A 93 -14.02 -0.57 11.76
C MET A 93 -14.97 -0.33 12.94
N THR A 94 -15.97 -1.20 13.10
CA THR A 94 -16.91 -1.13 14.22
C THR A 94 -16.20 -1.56 15.51
N GLY A 95 -16.19 -0.70 16.51
CA GLY A 95 -15.60 -1.02 17.82
C GLY A 95 -14.11 -0.72 17.97
N LYS A 96 -13.45 -0.14 16.99
CA LYS A 96 -12.09 0.40 17.17
C LYS A 96 -12.18 1.81 17.78
N PRO A 97 -11.80 2.00 19.06
CA PRO A 97 -11.93 3.29 19.74
C PRO A 97 -11.17 4.43 19.05
N LEU A 98 -10.13 4.09 18.29
CA LEU A 98 -9.23 5.03 17.62
C LEU A 98 -9.80 5.67 16.37
N TYR A 99 -10.88 5.14 15.79
CA TYR A 99 -11.56 5.79 14.68
C TYR A 99 -12.42 6.99 15.10
N HIS A 100 -12.61 7.17 16.38
CA HIS A 100 -13.31 8.31 16.93
C HIS A 100 -12.35 9.48 17.11
N GLY A 101 -12.25 10.32 16.11
CA GLY A 101 -11.45 11.53 16.12
C GLY A 101 -10.05 11.40 15.53
N ALA A 102 -9.68 10.23 15.01
CA ALA A 102 -8.43 10.03 14.29
C ALA A 102 -8.55 10.49 12.84
N ILE A 103 -7.45 10.97 12.26
CA ILE A 103 -7.34 11.24 10.83
C ILE A 103 -7.50 9.95 10.03
N ALA A 104 -6.96 8.85 10.56
CA ALA A 104 -6.97 7.52 9.93
C ALA A 104 -6.39 7.56 8.51
N ILE A 105 -5.10 7.92 8.41
CA ILE A 105 -4.38 8.01 7.14
C ILE A 105 -4.40 6.68 6.42
N HIS A 106 -4.85 6.67 5.15
CA HIS A 106 -5.07 5.41 4.44
C HIS A 106 -4.36 5.33 3.09
N GLY A 107 -4.91 5.96 2.06
CA GLY A 107 -4.38 5.93 0.71
C GLY A 107 -3.16 6.82 0.52
N ALA A 108 -2.26 6.45 -0.38
CA ALA A 108 -1.15 7.28 -0.80
C ALA A 108 -0.90 7.15 -2.30
N ALA A 109 -0.65 8.27 -2.98
CA ALA A 109 -0.27 8.30 -4.38
C ALA A 109 0.76 9.39 -4.64
N PRO A 110 1.84 9.10 -5.40
CA PRO A 110 2.76 10.12 -5.86
C PRO A 110 2.21 10.83 -7.10
N SER A 111 2.53 12.12 -7.25
CA SER A 111 2.34 12.83 -8.52
C SER A 111 3.24 12.23 -9.62
N PRO A 112 2.92 12.43 -10.91
CA PRO A 112 3.72 11.86 -12.01
C PRO A 112 5.20 12.21 -11.98
N ASP A 113 5.55 13.38 -11.43
CA ASP A 113 6.93 13.86 -11.25
C ASP A 113 7.52 13.53 -9.87
N ASN A 114 6.79 12.78 -9.06
CA ASN A 114 7.16 12.44 -7.68
C ASN A 114 7.39 13.65 -6.73
N ARG A 115 6.96 14.85 -7.13
CA ARG A 115 7.11 16.04 -6.28
C ARG A 115 6.15 16.05 -5.10
N TRP A 116 4.90 15.69 -5.38
CA TRP A 116 3.83 15.66 -4.38
C TRP A 116 3.43 14.25 -4.05
N LEU A 117 3.05 14.03 -2.81
CA LEU A 117 2.27 12.87 -2.39
C LEU A 117 0.91 13.35 -1.93
N ALA A 118 -0.14 12.67 -2.35
CA ALA A 118 -1.46 12.83 -1.76
C ALA A 118 -1.70 11.65 -0.80
N THR A 119 -2.24 11.94 0.39
CA THR A 119 -2.72 10.91 1.32
C THR A 119 -4.08 11.26 1.85
N THR A 120 -4.94 10.25 2.05
CA THR A 120 -6.32 10.44 2.51
C THR A 120 -6.44 10.27 4.01
N GLY A 121 -7.18 11.15 4.66
CA GLY A 121 -7.63 11.03 6.04
C GLY A 121 -9.07 10.53 6.07
N ARG A 122 -9.27 9.22 6.21
CA ARG A 122 -10.61 8.61 6.19
C ARG A 122 -11.51 9.11 7.30
N GLY A 123 -10.91 9.31 8.49
CA GLY A 123 -11.62 9.77 9.67
C GLY A 123 -11.98 11.25 9.63
N THR A 124 -11.20 12.08 8.96
CA THR A 124 -11.39 13.54 8.89
C THR A 124 -11.99 14.04 7.59
N SER A 125 -12.27 13.12 6.64
CA SER A 125 -12.87 13.47 5.33
C SER A 125 -11.99 14.37 4.46
N ASN A 126 -10.67 14.26 4.61
CA ASN A 126 -9.68 15.14 3.99
C ASN A 126 -8.73 14.36 3.07
N VAL A 127 -8.09 15.10 2.19
CA VAL A 127 -6.82 14.71 1.56
C VAL A 127 -5.74 15.69 1.99
N TYR A 128 -4.53 15.17 2.20
CA TYR A 128 -3.36 15.93 2.57
C TYR A 128 -2.34 15.84 1.46
N LEU A 129 -1.69 16.96 1.14
CA LEU A 129 -0.56 17.01 0.22
C LEU A 129 0.74 17.05 1.02
N ILE A 130 1.72 16.29 0.57
CA ILE A 130 3.04 16.18 1.18
C ILE A 130 4.08 16.53 0.13
N ASP A 131 4.98 17.44 0.45
CA ASP A 131 6.20 17.67 -0.33
C ASP A 131 7.15 16.49 -0.08
N SER A 132 7.40 15.70 -1.12
CA SER A 132 8.19 14.47 -1.00
C SER A 132 9.66 14.74 -0.68
N THR A 133 10.21 15.86 -1.13
CA THR A 133 11.60 16.26 -0.89
C THR A 133 11.76 16.86 0.50
N ALA A 134 10.86 17.76 0.88
CA ALA A 134 10.87 18.39 2.20
C ALA A 134 10.38 17.41 3.29
N ARG A 135 9.66 16.34 2.90
CA ARG A 135 9.07 15.35 3.81
C ARG A 135 8.16 16.00 4.85
N LYS A 136 7.34 16.93 4.40
CA LYS A 136 6.43 17.72 5.22
C LYS A 136 5.06 17.87 4.55
N VAL A 137 4.03 18.02 5.38
CA VAL A 137 2.70 18.38 4.90
C VAL A 137 2.75 19.79 4.32
N VAL A 138 2.20 19.95 3.12
CA VAL A 138 2.10 21.28 2.46
C VAL A 138 1.15 22.17 3.25
N GLY A 139 1.55 23.42 3.44
CA GLY A 139 0.70 24.43 4.09
C GLY A 139 0.60 24.28 5.60
N ASN A 140 1.50 23.52 6.24
CA ASN A 140 1.63 23.53 7.69
C ASN A 140 1.83 24.97 8.18
N GLN A 141 0.76 25.58 8.66
CA GLN A 141 0.74 26.94 9.23
C GLN A 141 0.81 26.86 10.75
N PRO A 142 1.35 27.88 11.46
CA PRO A 142 1.20 28.00 12.88
C PRO A 142 -0.27 27.86 13.26
N ASN A 143 -0.57 27.00 14.25
CA ASN A 143 -1.89 27.03 14.84
C ASN A 143 -2.05 28.36 15.61
N PRO A 144 -2.86 29.31 15.13
CA PRO A 144 -3.02 30.58 15.81
C PRO A 144 -3.69 30.47 17.19
N GLN A 145 -4.25 29.29 17.49
CA GLN A 145 -4.87 28.98 18.79
C GLN A 145 -3.95 28.18 19.71
N ALA A 146 -2.78 27.75 19.20
CA ALA A 146 -1.78 27.11 20.06
C ALA A 146 -1.21 28.13 21.02
N GLY A 147 -1.18 27.80 22.31
CA GLY A 147 -0.56 28.65 23.33
C GLY A 147 0.94 28.84 23.07
N PRO A 148 1.57 29.86 23.70
CA PRO A 148 2.97 30.19 23.49
C PRO A 148 3.97 29.11 23.90
N SER A 149 3.54 28.06 24.55
CA SER A 149 4.36 26.91 24.98
C SER A 149 4.33 25.74 24.00
N THR A 150 3.51 25.79 22.97
CA THR A 150 3.43 24.71 21.97
C THR A 150 4.38 25.02 20.83
N ASN A 151 5.17 24.03 20.44
CA ASN A 151 5.88 24.07 19.18
C ASN A 151 4.89 24.48 18.09
N ALA A 152 5.20 25.55 17.46
CA ALA A 152 4.35 26.21 16.49
C ALA A 152 4.08 25.38 15.19
N GLU A 153 4.29 24.10 15.17
CA GLU A 153 3.82 23.15 14.14
C GLU A 153 2.44 22.63 14.54
N ARG A 154 1.58 22.41 13.86
CA ARG A 154 0.49 23.02 13.24
C ARG A 154 -0.55 22.11 12.73
N LEU A 155 -1.73 22.54 12.88
CA LEU A 155 -2.88 22.06 12.12
C LEU A 155 -2.48 21.96 10.65
N SER A 156 -2.25 20.75 10.20
CA SER A 156 -2.15 20.48 8.77
C SER A 156 -3.49 20.82 8.14
N SER A 157 -3.49 21.68 7.15
CA SER A 157 -4.69 22.03 6.40
C SER A 157 -5.05 20.89 5.46
N GLY A 158 -5.76 19.88 5.99
CA GLY A 158 -6.35 18.85 5.16
C GLY A 158 -7.44 19.47 4.28
N ILE A 159 -7.43 19.16 3.00
CA ILE A 159 -8.42 19.60 2.03
C ILE A 159 -9.66 18.71 2.16
N VAL A 160 -10.81 19.27 2.52
CA VAL A 160 -12.07 18.53 2.65
C VAL A 160 -12.53 18.00 1.29
N VAL A 161 -12.75 16.71 1.17
CA VAL A 161 -13.22 16.07 -0.07
C VAL A 161 -14.51 15.28 0.10
N GLY A 162 -14.91 14.94 1.32
CA GLY A 162 -16.10 14.17 1.64
C GLY A 162 -15.79 12.93 2.47
N ARG A 163 -16.82 12.23 2.93
CA ARG A 163 -16.74 11.14 3.91
C ARG A 163 -15.95 9.95 3.39
N GLU A 164 -15.07 9.41 4.23
CA GLU A 164 -14.29 8.21 3.97
C GLU A 164 -13.54 8.24 2.63
N PRO A 165 -12.72 9.25 2.36
CA PRO A 165 -11.86 9.21 1.20
C PRO A 165 -10.91 8.00 1.32
N HIS A 166 -10.82 7.19 0.25
CA HIS A 166 -10.06 5.95 0.29
C HIS A 166 -8.71 6.10 -0.42
N GLU A 167 -8.67 6.03 -1.74
CA GLU A 167 -7.43 6.18 -2.48
C GLU A 167 -7.41 7.47 -3.29
N PRO A 168 -6.32 8.26 -3.22
CA PRO A 168 -6.06 9.37 -4.12
C PRO A 168 -5.32 8.85 -5.36
N THR A 169 -5.45 9.52 -6.50
CA THR A 169 -4.67 9.22 -7.71
C THR A 169 -4.52 10.48 -8.55
N PHE A 170 -3.29 10.80 -8.96
CA PHE A 170 -3.06 11.91 -9.89
C PHE A 170 -3.35 11.50 -11.33
N THR A 171 -3.88 12.41 -12.13
CA THR A 171 -3.96 12.23 -13.59
C THR A 171 -2.57 12.11 -14.20
N ARG A 172 -2.45 11.45 -15.37
CA ARG A 172 -1.15 11.20 -16.04
C ARG A 172 -0.37 12.47 -16.37
N ASN A 173 -1.07 13.58 -16.57
CA ASN A 173 -0.47 14.89 -16.78
C ASN A 173 -0.16 15.66 -15.50
N GLY A 174 -0.51 15.12 -14.33
CA GLY A 174 -0.27 15.72 -13.02
C GLY A 174 -1.09 16.97 -12.70
N LYS A 175 -2.09 17.31 -13.53
CA LYS A 175 -2.87 18.54 -13.36
C LYS A 175 -4.02 18.39 -12.37
N GLU A 176 -4.49 17.15 -12.18
CA GLU A 176 -5.60 16.88 -11.29
C GLU A 176 -5.27 15.74 -10.31
N LEU A 177 -5.83 15.86 -9.12
CA LEU A 177 -5.89 14.83 -8.11
C LEU A 177 -7.32 14.33 -7.99
N TRP A 178 -7.53 13.05 -8.25
CA TRP A 178 -8.80 12.37 -8.10
C TRP A 178 -8.81 11.58 -6.80
N VAL A 179 -9.86 11.73 -6.01
CA VAL A 179 -10.00 11.07 -4.71
C VAL A 179 -11.28 10.24 -4.70
N ALA A 180 -11.16 8.96 -4.43
CA ALA A 180 -12.30 8.07 -4.26
C ALA A 180 -12.97 8.33 -2.91
N VAL A 181 -14.14 9.00 -2.92
CA VAL A 181 -14.92 9.35 -1.73
C VAL A 181 -15.95 8.25 -1.49
N ARG A 182 -15.51 7.18 -0.85
CA ARG A 182 -16.26 5.95 -0.67
C ARG A 182 -17.57 6.11 0.08
N GLY A 183 -17.58 6.95 1.12
CA GLY A 183 -18.75 7.19 1.97
C GLY A 183 -19.87 7.98 1.30
N GLU A 184 -19.63 8.51 0.09
CA GLU A 184 -20.60 9.36 -0.62
C GLU A 184 -20.80 8.95 -2.09
N ASP A 185 -20.33 7.76 -2.48
CA ASP A 185 -20.47 7.20 -3.83
C ASP A 185 -20.08 8.19 -4.94
N ARG A 186 -18.92 8.87 -4.78
CA ARG A 186 -18.44 9.86 -5.74
C ARG A 186 -16.91 9.94 -5.81
N ILE A 187 -16.43 10.55 -6.87
CA ILE A 187 -15.03 10.99 -7.00
C ILE A 187 -14.98 12.50 -6.78
N ALA A 188 -14.08 12.95 -5.93
CA ALA A 188 -13.71 14.36 -5.83
C ALA A 188 -12.50 14.62 -6.73
N VAL A 189 -12.56 15.65 -7.56
CA VAL A 189 -11.49 16.06 -8.48
C VAL A 189 -11.02 17.45 -8.09
N LEU A 190 -9.74 17.55 -7.77
CA LEU A 190 -9.04 18.77 -7.38
C LEU A 190 -8.04 19.13 -8.48
N ASP A 191 -7.95 20.40 -8.80
CA ASP A 191 -6.85 20.96 -9.56
C ASP A 191 -5.62 21.04 -8.65
N VAL A 192 -4.49 20.45 -9.04
CA VAL A 192 -3.33 20.29 -8.16
C VAL A 192 -2.75 21.64 -7.72
N ASP A 193 -2.65 22.61 -8.65
CA ASP A 193 -2.13 23.94 -8.33
C ASP A 193 -3.04 24.68 -7.33
N VAL A 194 -4.37 24.50 -7.44
CA VAL A 194 -5.35 25.04 -6.50
C VAL A 194 -5.26 24.30 -5.16
N ALA A 195 -5.14 22.98 -5.17
CA ALA A 195 -5.03 22.16 -3.95
C ALA A 195 -3.78 22.51 -3.13
N VAL A 196 -2.66 22.78 -3.77
CA VAL A 196 -1.43 23.25 -3.09
C VAL A 196 -1.67 24.58 -2.38
N LYS A 197 -2.37 25.52 -3.02
CA LYS A 197 -2.72 26.82 -2.42
C LYS A 197 -3.77 26.68 -1.32
N GLU A 198 -4.78 25.83 -1.52
CA GLU A 198 -5.78 25.52 -0.50
C GLU A 198 -5.14 24.92 0.76
N SER A 199 -4.15 24.04 0.61
CA SER A 199 -3.37 23.53 1.73
C SER A 199 -2.67 24.65 2.51
N ALA A 200 -2.33 25.75 1.86
CA ALA A 200 -1.75 26.96 2.48
C ALA A 200 -2.81 27.95 3.02
N GLY A 201 -4.10 27.61 2.96
CA GLY A 201 -5.20 28.42 3.52
C GLY A 201 -5.98 29.26 2.51
N GLU A 202 -5.68 29.16 1.21
CA GLU A 202 -6.48 29.83 0.17
C GLU A 202 -7.77 29.07 -0.11
N PRO A 203 -8.85 29.71 -0.58
CA PRO A 203 -10.06 29.03 -1.00
C PRO A 203 -9.79 28.07 -2.17
N GLY A 204 -10.30 26.85 -2.07
CA GLY A 204 -10.20 25.84 -3.10
C GLY A 204 -11.54 25.50 -3.73
N VAL A 205 -11.50 25.01 -4.95
CA VAL A 205 -12.65 24.52 -5.70
C VAL A 205 -12.41 23.09 -6.12
N ARG A 206 -13.43 22.25 -6.00
CA ARG A 206 -13.40 20.86 -6.45
C ARG A 206 -14.65 20.48 -7.23
N ARG A 207 -14.51 19.54 -8.12
CA ARG A 207 -15.61 18.95 -8.88
C ARG A 207 -15.94 17.58 -8.30
N TYR A 208 -17.19 17.18 -8.40
CA TYR A 208 -17.65 15.89 -7.91
C TYR A 208 -18.38 15.15 -9.03
N TYR A 209 -18.06 13.85 -9.17
CA TYR A 209 -18.68 12.98 -10.14
C TYR A 209 -19.22 11.74 -9.44
N ALA A 210 -20.52 11.48 -9.63
CA ALA A 210 -21.20 10.35 -8.98
C ALA A 210 -20.74 9.01 -9.58
N THR A 211 -20.47 8.06 -8.70
CA THR A 211 -20.23 6.64 -9.02
C THR A 211 -21.44 5.81 -8.65
N LEU A 212 -21.48 4.54 -9.08
CA LEU A 212 -22.60 3.65 -8.77
C LEU A 212 -22.52 3.07 -7.35
N ASN A 213 -21.30 2.73 -6.90
CA ASN A 213 -21.08 2.03 -5.63
C ASN A 213 -19.77 2.46 -5.04
N GLY A 214 -19.70 2.62 -3.73
CA GLY A 214 -18.54 3.11 -2.97
C GLY A 214 -17.19 2.93 -3.65
N PRO A 215 -16.65 3.96 -4.30
CA PRO A 215 -15.41 3.83 -5.03
C PRO A 215 -14.27 3.54 -4.06
N SER A 216 -13.42 2.54 -4.39
CA SER A 216 -12.22 2.25 -3.62
C SER A 216 -11.01 3.01 -4.17
N GLN A 217 -10.87 2.97 -5.49
CA GLN A 217 -9.73 3.57 -6.17
C GLN A 217 -10.09 3.92 -7.60
N VAL A 218 -9.42 4.93 -8.12
CA VAL A 218 -9.36 5.26 -9.54
C VAL A 218 -7.97 4.93 -10.05
N TRP A 219 -7.89 4.34 -11.25
CA TRP A 219 -6.62 4.21 -11.96
C TRP A 219 -6.82 4.63 -13.41
N PHE A 220 -5.82 5.31 -13.98
CA PHE A 220 -5.91 5.81 -15.34
C PHE A 220 -5.22 4.88 -16.32
N SER A 221 -5.73 4.82 -17.57
CA SER A 221 -5.01 4.20 -18.68
C SER A 221 -3.66 4.90 -18.90
N ALA A 222 -2.73 4.22 -19.55
CA ALA A 222 -1.38 4.77 -19.76
C ALA A 222 -1.38 6.09 -20.58
N ASP A 223 -2.34 6.24 -21.50
CA ASP A 223 -2.55 7.47 -22.30
C ASP A 223 -3.39 8.54 -21.59
N GLY A 224 -3.91 8.25 -20.39
CA GLY A 224 -4.79 9.14 -19.63
C GLY A 224 -6.18 9.35 -20.24
N ALA A 225 -6.57 8.57 -21.25
CA ALA A 225 -7.87 8.73 -21.92
C ALA A 225 -9.02 8.00 -21.21
N LEU A 226 -8.70 7.07 -20.31
CA LEU A 226 -9.67 6.31 -19.53
C LEU A 226 -9.37 6.39 -18.05
N ALA A 227 -10.45 6.37 -17.24
CA ALA A 227 -10.38 6.10 -15.82
C ALA A 227 -11.14 4.81 -15.51
N PHE A 228 -10.52 3.95 -14.71
CA PHE A 228 -11.08 2.71 -14.18
C PHE A 228 -11.37 2.91 -12.70
N ILE A 229 -12.63 2.75 -12.30
CA ILE A 229 -13.06 3.00 -10.92
C ILE A 229 -13.54 1.69 -10.32
N ALA A 230 -12.79 1.19 -9.35
CA ALA A 230 -13.15 -0.02 -8.63
C ALA A 230 -14.13 0.30 -7.50
N SER A 231 -15.06 -0.64 -7.23
CA SER A 231 -16.03 -0.53 -6.15
C SER A 231 -15.58 -1.35 -4.94
N GLN A 232 -15.73 -0.80 -3.75
CA GLN A 232 -15.57 -1.56 -2.51
C GLN A 232 -16.81 -2.36 -2.10
N LYS A 233 -17.98 -2.02 -2.62
CA LYS A 233 -19.23 -2.67 -2.25
C LYS A 233 -19.58 -3.85 -3.14
N THR A 234 -19.00 -3.90 -4.34
CA THR A 234 -19.31 -4.91 -5.36
C THR A 234 -18.03 -5.32 -6.11
N SER A 235 -18.16 -6.28 -7.02
CA SER A 235 -17.10 -6.64 -7.98
C SER A 235 -17.13 -5.81 -9.26
N GLN A 236 -17.79 -4.67 -9.26
CA GLN A 236 -17.95 -3.83 -10.45
C GLN A 236 -16.78 -2.88 -10.64
N VAL A 237 -16.49 -2.62 -11.91
CA VAL A 237 -15.57 -1.57 -12.35
C VAL A 237 -16.29 -0.67 -13.33
N GLU A 238 -16.27 0.63 -13.06
CA GLU A 238 -16.75 1.61 -14.02
C GLU A 238 -15.58 2.03 -14.92
N VAL A 239 -15.82 2.09 -16.23
CA VAL A 239 -14.89 2.65 -17.19
C VAL A 239 -15.44 3.98 -17.65
N TRP A 240 -14.66 5.04 -17.46
CA TRP A 240 -15.00 6.39 -17.89
C TRP A 240 -14.03 6.86 -18.96
N THR A 241 -14.56 7.49 -20.02
CA THR A 241 -13.75 8.22 -20.99
C THR A 241 -13.44 9.62 -20.47
N LEU A 242 -12.24 10.10 -20.74
CA LEU A 242 -11.77 11.41 -20.33
C LEU A 242 -11.47 12.26 -21.55
N LYS A 243 -12.11 13.43 -21.64
CA LYS A 243 -11.70 14.49 -22.57
C LYS A 243 -10.84 15.47 -21.77
N THR A 244 -9.67 15.79 -22.29
CA THR A 244 -8.75 16.73 -21.63
C THR A 244 -8.75 18.05 -22.38
N ASP A 245 -9.00 19.15 -21.67
CA ASP A 245 -8.96 20.49 -22.23
C ASP A 245 -7.51 21.01 -22.40
N ALA A 246 -7.37 22.21 -22.96
CA ALA A 246 -6.07 22.85 -23.18
C ALA A 246 -5.32 23.18 -21.85
N ALA A 247 -6.02 23.27 -20.72
CA ALA A 247 -5.44 23.46 -19.41
C ALA A 247 -5.03 22.14 -18.72
N GLY A 248 -5.32 21.02 -19.37
CA GLY A 248 -5.02 19.67 -18.84
C GLY A 248 -6.07 19.16 -17.86
N ARG A 249 -7.25 19.80 -17.77
CA ARG A 249 -8.37 19.37 -16.96
C ARG A 249 -9.23 18.37 -17.70
N THR A 250 -9.74 17.41 -16.96
CA THR A 250 -10.54 16.32 -17.54
C THR A 250 -12.04 16.56 -17.39
N GLU A 251 -12.77 16.16 -18.43
CA GLU A 251 -14.22 15.98 -18.43
C GLU A 251 -14.54 14.49 -18.55
N PRO A 252 -14.92 13.82 -17.45
CA PRO A 252 -15.22 12.40 -17.49
C PRO A 252 -16.64 12.11 -17.93
N GLN A 253 -16.79 11.01 -18.68
CA GLN A 253 -18.08 10.44 -19.03
C GLN A 253 -18.06 8.94 -18.81
N ARG A 254 -19.02 8.41 -18.01
CA ARG A 254 -19.16 6.96 -17.82
C ARG A 254 -19.47 6.30 -19.15
N LYS A 255 -18.64 5.33 -19.54
CA LYS A 255 -18.77 4.58 -20.80
C LYS A 255 -19.49 3.24 -20.56
N VAL A 256 -19.04 2.48 -19.58
CA VAL A 256 -19.56 1.15 -19.27
C VAL A 256 -19.32 0.77 -17.81
N VAL A 257 -20.14 -0.12 -17.29
CA VAL A 257 -19.96 -0.79 -16.00
C VAL A 257 -19.74 -2.28 -16.29
N LEU A 258 -18.62 -2.79 -15.80
CA LEU A 258 -18.25 -4.20 -15.94
C LEU A 258 -18.56 -4.89 -14.63
N ASP A 259 -19.34 -5.96 -14.67
CA ASP A 259 -19.56 -6.84 -13.52
C ASP A 259 -18.67 -8.08 -13.69
N LEU A 260 -17.64 -8.18 -12.85
CA LEU A 260 -16.59 -9.19 -13.00
C LEU A 260 -16.95 -10.52 -12.34
N ALA A 261 -17.94 -10.52 -11.48
CA ALA A 261 -18.35 -11.71 -10.73
C ALA A 261 -19.77 -11.52 -10.23
N ALA A 262 -20.76 -11.68 -11.12
CA ALA A 262 -22.17 -11.48 -10.77
C ALA A 262 -22.64 -12.35 -9.58
N GLN A 263 -22.03 -13.53 -9.39
CA GLN A 263 -22.27 -14.41 -8.23
C GLN A 263 -21.61 -13.89 -6.94
N ASP A 264 -20.62 -13.02 -7.03
CA ASP A 264 -19.87 -12.49 -5.88
C ASP A 264 -20.14 -10.99 -5.67
N ARG A 265 -21.38 -10.63 -5.55
CA ARG A 265 -21.86 -9.22 -5.40
C ARG A 265 -21.13 -8.45 -4.29
N PHE A 266 -20.58 -9.15 -3.31
CA PHE A 266 -19.86 -8.58 -2.17
C PHE A 266 -18.35 -8.88 -2.24
N ALA A 267 -17.81 -9.06 -3.44
CA ALA A 267 -16.41 -9.42 -3.61
C ALA A 267 -15.43 -8.39 -3.02
N PHE A 268 -15.85 -7.16 -2.81
CA PHE A 268 -15.06 -6.09 -2.22
C PHE A 268 -13.73 -5.92 -2.97
N THR A 269 -13.70 -4.98 -3.91
CA THR A 269 -12.51 -4.70 -4.73
C THR A 269 -11.73 -3.51 -4.14
N PRO A 270 -10.73 -3.73 -3.28
CA PRO A 270 -10.02 -2.63 -2.61
C PRO A 270 -9.05 -1.90 -3.54
N PHE A 271 -8.47 -2.60 -4.53
CA PHE A 271 -7.36 -2.08 -5.30
C PHE A 271 -7.43 -2.44 -6.78
N VAL A 272 -6.99 -1.51 -7.61
CA VAL A 272 -6.91 -1.64 -9.06
C VAL A 272 -5.65 -0.96 -9.59
N LYS A 273 -4.96 -1.60 -10.56
CA LYS A 273 -3.75 -1.04 -11.18
C LYS A 273 -3.61 -1.56 -12.62
N THR A 274 -3.16 -0.69 -13.54
CA THR A 274 -2.81 -1.12 -14.90
C THR A 274 -1.41 -1.71 -14.95
N SER A 275 -1.21 -2.68 -15.84
CA SER A 275 0.12 -3.21 -16.13
C SER A 275 1.04 -2.11 -16.70
N PRO A 276 2.38 -2.27 -16.58
CA PRO A 276 3.34 -1.28 -17.08
C PRO A 276 3.21 -1.00 -18.58
N ASP A 277 2.80 -2.00 -19.38
CA ASP A 277 2.53 -1.88 -20.81
C ASP A 277 1.15 -1.24 -21.10
N GLY A 278 0.36 -0.95 -20.07
CA GLY A 278 -0.97 -0.36 -20.17
C GLY A 278 -2.04 -1.28 -20.78
N GLY A 279 -1.72 -2.51 -21.14
CA GLY A 279 -2.63 -3.43 -21.84
C GLY A 279 -3.65 -4.14 -20.96
N GLU A 280 -3.37 -4.22 -19.67
CA GLU A 280 -4.15 -4.97 -18.70
C GLU A 280 -4.50 -4.13 -17.48
N LEU A 281 -5.65 -4.39 -16.88
CA LEU A 281 -6.11 -3.86 -15.61
C LEU A 281 -6.25 -5.03 -14.63
N TRP A 282 -5.57 -4.98 -13.51
CA TRP A 282 -5.62 -6.01 -12.49
C TRP A 282 -6.31 -5.52 -11.24
N LEU A 283 -7.16 -6.37 -10.66
CA LEU A 283 -7.99 -6.05 -9.51
C LEU A 283 -7.94 -7.18 -8.49
N SER A 284 -7.90 -6.81 -7.23
CA SER A 284 -8.08 -7.73 -6.11
C SER A 284 -9.56 -7.84 -5.73
N HIS A 285 -10.02 -9.04 -5.35
CA HIS A 285 -11.37 -9.31 -4.82
C HIS A 285 -11.23 -9.92 -3.42
N LYS A 286 -11.21 -9.06 -2.41
CA LYS A 286 -10.81 -9.41 -1.03
C LYS A 286 -11.70 -10.48 -0.40
N LEU A 287 -13.01 -10.43 -0.61
CA LEU A 287 -13.96 -11.39 -0.04
C LEU A 287 -14.21 -12.60 -0.94
N ALA A 288 -13.65 -12.60 -2.14
CA ALA A 288 -13.75 -13.70 -3.10
C ALA A 288 -12.42 -14.47 -3.27
N ASP A 289 -11.39 -14.10 -2.51
CA ASP A 289 -10.08 -14.75 -2.48
C ASP A 289 -9.46 -14.96 -3.87
N ARG A 290 -9.56 -13.96 -4.75
CA ARG A 290 -9.05 -14.00 -6.12
C ARG A 290 -8.64 -12.65 -6.64
N VAL A 291 -7.98 -12.64 -7.78
CA VAL A 291 -7.74 -11.46 -8.61
C VAL A 291 -8.30 -11.67 -10.00
N SER A 292 -8.65 -10.59 -10.69
CA SER A 292 -9.05 -10.58 -12.09
C SER A 292 -8.15 -9.68 -12.90
N ALA A 293 -7.89 -10.07 -14.14
CA ALA A 293 -7.24 -9.26 -15.14
C ALA A 293 -8.23 -8.96 -16.27
N LEU A 294 -8.30 -7.70 -16.70
CA LEU A 294 -9.12 -7.26 -17.82
C LEU A 294 -8.25 -6.61 -18.89
N SER A 295 -8.70 -6.69 -20.15
CA SER A 295 -8.17 -5.83 -21.20
C SER A 295 -8.53 -4.37 -20.90
N THR A 296 -7.58 -3.45 -21.06
CA THR A 296 -7.85 -2.00 -21.00
C THR A 296 -8.50 -1.47 -22.28
N ARG A 297 -8.66 -2.33 -23.30
CA ARG A 297 -9.24 -2.01 -24.60
C ARG A 297 -10.67 -2.53 -24.71
N ASP A 298 -11.53 -1.75 -25.37
CA ASP A 298 -12.89 -2.17 -25.71
C ASP A 298 -12.89 -3.55 -26.42
N PRO A 299 -13.75 -4.49 -26.03
CA PRO A 299 -14.84 -4.40 -25.06
C PRO A 299 -14.46 -4.74 -23.60
N TYR A 300 -13.25 -4.51 -23.16
CA TYR A 300 -12.77 -4.69 -21.76
C TYR A 300 -12.98 -6.11 -21.25
N ARG A 301 -12.60 -7.10 -22.04
CA ARG A 301 -12.80 -8.52 -21.71
C ARG A 301 -12.04 -8.92 -20.47
N VAL A 302 -12.62 -9.80 -19.66
CA VAL A 302 -11.90 -10.52 -18.63
C VAL A 302 -10.90 -11.45 -19.31
N LEU A 303 -9.63 -11.28 -18.99
CA LEU A 303 -8.51 -12.05 -19.51
C LEU A 303 -8.21 -13.26 -18.64
N ASP A 304 -8.23 -13.05 -17.33
CA ASP A 304 -7.96 -14.08 -16.33
C ASP A 304 -8.77 -13.83 -15.05
N THR A 305 -9.07 -14.91 -14.35
CA THR A 305 -9.54 -14.92 -12.97
C THR A 305 -8.72 -15.96 -12.21
N VAL A 306 -7.85 -15.49 -11.31
CA VAL A 306 -6.88 -16.36 -10.62
C VAL A 306 -7.28 -16.51 -9.16
N PRO A 307 -7.65 -17.74 -8.72
CA PRO A 307 -7.91 -18.02 -7.31
C PRO A 307 -6.60 -18.02 -6.51
N LEU A 308 -6.66 -17.49 -5.28
CA LEU A 308 -5.51 -17.32 -4.39
C LEU A 308 -5.55 -18.26 -3.17
N GLY A 309 -6.52 -19.17 -3.14
CA GLY A 309 -6.75 -20.09 -2.03
C GLY A 309 -7.69 -19.52 -0.96
N PRO A 310 -8.15 -20.38 -0.04
CA PRO A 310 -9.18 -20.01 0.93
C PRO A 310 -8.68 -18.97 1.92
N SER A 311 -9.53 -18.01 2.23
CA SER A 311 -9.26 -16.91 3.18
C SER A 311 -8.02 -16.08 2.84
N ALA A 312 -7.60 -16.07 1.58
CA ALA A 312 -6.43 -15.32 1.12
C ALA A 312 -6.57 -13.81 1.37
N ARG A 313 -7.77 -13.27 1.22
CA ARG A 313 -8.11 -11.86 1.46
C ARG A 313 -7.13 -10.90 0.76
N PRO A 314 -7.03 -10.95 -0.58
CA PRO A 314 -6.10 -10.10 -1.31
C PRO A 314 -6.39 -8.61 -1.11
N ASN A 315 -5.33 -7.82 -0.92
CA ASN A 315 -5.39 -6.37 -0.81
C ASN A 315 -4.88 -5.70 -2.10
N HIS A 316 -3.59 -5.45 -2.20
CA HIS A 316 -2.99 -4.73 -3.31
C HIS A 316 -2.39 -5.66 -4.37
N VAL A 317 -2.29 -5.13 -5.58
CA VAL A 317 -1.55 -5.74 -6.69
C VAL A 317 -0.37 -4.85 -7.06
N GLU A 318 0.78 -5.46 -7.39
CA GLU A 318 1.98 -4.77 -7.82
C GLU A 318 2.66 -5.52 -8.96
N PHE A 319 3.20 -4.78 -9.90
CA PHE A 319 3.89 -5.36 -11.05
C PHE A 319 5.39 -5.36 -10.86
N VAL A 320 6.01 -6.47 -11.19
CA VAL A 320 7.46 -6.55 -11.39
C VAL A 320 7.71 -7.03 -12.82
N GLU A 321 8.33 -6.18 -13.60
CA GLU A 321 8.68 -6.46 -14.99
C GLU A 321 10.11 -6.02 -15.23
N ASN A 322 10.99 -6.98 -15.44
CA ASN A 322 12.40 -6.76 -15.71
C ASN A 322 12.94 -7.82 -16.69
N ALA A 323 14.24 -7.82 -16.96
CA ALA A 323 14.86 -8.73 -17.92
C ALA A 323 14.70 -10.22 -17.57
N ARG A 324 14.35 -10.56 -16.33
CA ARG A 324 14.23 -11.94 -15.85
C ARG A 324 12.80 -12.45 -15.79
N GLY A 325 11.79 -11.59 -15.98
CA GLY A 325 10.40 -12.02 -16.00
C GLY A 325 9.40 -10.90 -15.77
N LYS A 326 8.12 -11.29 -15.89
CA LYS A 326 6.96 -10.43 -15.71
C LYS A 326 5.99 -11.10 -14.75
N VAL A 327 5.79 -10.53 -13.59
CA VAL A 327 4.84 -11.06 -12.60
C VAL A 327 3.89 -9.99 -12.07
N VAL A 328 2.78 -10.46 -11.50
CA VAL A 328 1.95 -9.69 -10.58
C VAL A 328 2.13 -10.27 -9.20
N TYR A 329 2.48 -9.44 -8.25
CA TYR A 329 2.43 -9.74 -6.84
C TYR A 329 1.10 -9.30 -6.24
N VAL A 330 0.55 -10.11 -5.37
CA VAL A 330 -0.70 -9.81 -4.66
C VAL A 330 -0.47 -10.00 -3.17
N SER A 331 -0.69 -8.96 -2.38
CA SER A 331 -0.61 -9.08 -0.92
C SER A 331 -1.83 -9.82 -0.38
N LEU A 332 -1.57 -10.81 0.47
CA LEU A 332 -2.59 -11.60 1.14
C LEU A 332 -2.67 -11.19 2.61
N ALA A 333 -3.85 -10.71 3.03
CA ALA A 333 -4.06 -10.29 4.42
C ALA A 333 -4.09 -11.48 5.38
N ARG A 334 -4.30 -12.72 4.89
CA ARG A 334 -4.22 -13.93 5.71
C ARG A 334 -2.87 -14.01 6.40
N VAL A 335 -2.90 -14.36 7.66
CA VAL A 335 -1.70 -14.63 8.48
C VAL A 335 -1.62 -16.14 8.70
N ASP A 336 -0.51 -16.73 8.29
CA ASP A 336 -0.25 -18.16 8.40
C ASP A 336 0.80 -18.43 9.48
N ASP A 337 0.60 -19.47 10.31
CA ASP A 337 1.48 -19.82 11.44
C ASP A 337 2.81 -20.45 11.02
N GLY A 338 2.94 -20.89 9.77
CA GLY A 338 4.11 -21.58 9.23
C GLY A 338 5.19 -20.66 8.64
N GLY A 339 5.26 -19.41 9.06
CA GLY A 339 6.27 -18.46 8.57
C GLY A 339 7.71 -18.82 8.98
N PRO A 340 8.71 -18.12 8.40
CA PRO A 340 10.11 -18.37 8.68
C PRO A 340 10.43 -18.25 10.17
N GLY A 341 11.11 -19.25 10.72
CA GLY A 341 11.40 -19.34 12.16
C GLY A 341 10.19 -19.70 13.03
N GLY A 342 9.09 -20.20 12.43
CA GLY A 342 7.86 -20.55 13.14
C GLY A 342 7.01 -19.33 13.55
N SER A 343 7.29 -18.15 13.02
CA SER A 343 6.51 -16.94 13.30
C SER A 343 5.27 -16.86 12.41
N ALA A 344 4.20 -16.28 12.95
CA ALA A 344 3.02 -15.96 12.17
C ALA A 344 3.33 -14.86 11.13
N SER A 345 3.01 -15.09 9.86
CA SER A 345 3.35 -14.19 8.77
C SER A 345 2.34 -14.26 7.64
N SER A 346 2.10 -13.13 7.01
CA SER A 346 1.36 -13.08 5.75
C SER A 346 2.23 -13.49 4.56
N GLN A 347 1.59 -13.67 3.40
CA GLN A 347 2.26 -14.04 2.17
C GLN A 347 1.94 -13.08 1.04
N ILE A 348 2.79 -13.08 0.02
CA ILE A 348 2.55 -12.50 -1.30
C ILE A 348 2.36 -13.63 -2.29
N ALA A 349 1.29 -13.58 -3.07
CA ALA A 349 1.10 -14.49 -4.20
C ALA A 349 1.87 -13.96 -5.42
N ILE A 350 2.46 -14.88 -6.18
CA ILE A 350 3.18 -14.62 -7.43
C ILE A 350 2.33 -15.15 -8.57
N ILE A 351 1.98 -14.31 -9.53
CA ILE A 351 1.29 -14.71 -10.76
C ILE A 351 2.20 -14.39 -11.94
N ASP A 352 2.57 -15.42 -12.69
CA ASP A 352 3.43 -15.26 -13.87
C ASP A 352 2.63 -14.65 -15.04
N ARG A 353 2.95 -13.40 -15.40
CA ARG A 353 2.38 -12.68 -16.54
C ARG A 353 3.00 -13.04 -17.88
N SER A 354 4.11 -13.79 -17.91
CA SER A 354 4.70 -14.29 -19.14
C SER A 354 3.81 -15.32 -19.83
N ALA A 355 2.95 -16.00 -19.05
CA ALA A 355 1.91 -16.88 -19.60
C ALA A 355 0.86 -16.06 -20.38
N PRO A 356 0.32 -16.61 -21.48
CA PRO A 356 -0.72 -15.92 -22.23
C PRO A 356 -2.00 -15.76 -21.42
N PRO A 357 -2.82 -14.72 -21.72
CA PRO A 357 -4.14 -14.55 -21.12
C PRO A 357 -4.98 -15.83 -21.23
N GLY A 358 -5.72 -16.16 -20.18
CA GLY A 358 -6.52 -17.39 -20.04
C GLY A 358 -5.73 -18.60 -19.52
N ALA A 359 -4.40 -18.52 -19.43
CA ALA A 359 -3.54 -19.58 -18.91
C ALA A 359 -2.80 -19.21 -17.62
N ARG A 360 -3.01 -18.01 -17.12
CA ARG A 360 -2.31 -17.49 -15.93
C ARG A 360 -2.84 -18.13 -14.66
N LYS A 361 -1.93 -18.46 -13.77
CA LYS A 361 -2.22 -19.05 -12.46
C LYS A 361 -1.20 -18.57 -11.43
N MET A 362 -1.52 -18.77 -10.17
CA MET A 362 -0.56 -18.58 -9.10
C MET A 362 0.64 -19.51 -9.28
N ALA A 363 1.83 -18.94 -9.45
CA ALA A 363 3.08 -19.68 -9.63
C ALA A 363 3.69 -20.08 -8.28
N GLY A 364 3.37 -19.36 -7.22
CA GLY A 364 3.85 -19.62 -5.86
C GLY A 364 3.49 -18.51 -4.90
N THR A 365 4.01 -18.61 -3.69
CA THR A 365 3.91 -17.58 -2.65
C THR A 365 5.25 -17.43 -1.94
N PHE A 366 5.45 -16.30 -1.26
CA PHE A 366 6.55 -16.11 -0.31
C PHE A 366 6.06 -15.36 0.93
N PHE A 367 6.67 -15.65 2.07
CA PHE A 367 6.33 -15.03 3.34
C PHE A 367 6.87 -13.62 3.44
N THR A 368 6.04 -12.69 3.91
CA THR A 368 6.40 -11.26 4.08
C THR A 368 7.23 -10.99 5.32
N ARG A 369 7.25 -11.93 6.28
CA ARG A 369 7.83 -11.75 7.61
C ARG A 369 7.22 -10.58 8.39
N GLY A 370 5.94 -10.37 8.19
CA GLY A 370 5.10 -9.44 8.92
C GLY A 370 3.65 -9.91 8.85
N ARG A 371 2.77 -9.30 9.61
CA ARG A 371 1.41 -9.78 9.83
C ARG A 371 0.37 -8.88 9.17
N GLU A 372 -0.59 -9.48 8.45
CA GLU A 372 -1.63 -8.80 7.67
C GLU A 372 -1.04 -7.87 6.60
N ALA A 373 -0.43 -8.46 5.56
CA ALA A 373 0.15 -7.71 4.45
C ALA A 373 -0.91 -6.89 3.70
N HIS A 374 -0.60 -5.63 3.41
CA HIS A 374 -1.52 -4.71 2.75
C HIS A 374 -0.90 -4.05 1.52
N GLY A 375 -0.23 -2.91 1.64
CA GLY A 375 0.36 -2.16 0.54
C GLY A 375 1.62 -2.82 -0.02
N LEU A 376 1.79 -2.73 -1.33
CA LEU A 376 2.97 -3.18 -2.08
C LEU A 376 3.43 -2.05 -3.00
N TRP A 377 4.75 -1.87 -3.13
CA TRP A 377 5.31 -0.98 -4.15
C TRP A 377 6.75 -1.32 -4.49
N THR A 378 7.09 -1.26 -5.77
CA THR A 378 8.45 -1.50 -6.26
C THR A 378 9.21 -0.19 -6.50
N ASN A 379 10.55 -0.27 -6.51
CA ASN A 379 11.38 0.80 -7.03
C ASN A 379 11.24 0.90 -8.58
N PRO A 380 11.66 2.02 -9.20
CA PRO A 380 11.55 2.19 -10.66
C PRO A 380 12.28 1.15 -11.50
N ALA A 381 13.33 0.50 -10.95
CA ALA A 381 14.07 -0.56 -11.63
C ALA A 381 13.40 -1.94 -11.52
N HIS A 382 12.32 -2.07 -10.76
CA HIS A 382 11.66 -3.35 -10.46
C HIS A 382 12.61 -4.42 -9.89
N THR A 383 13.52 -3.99 -9.02
CA THR A 383 14.51 -4.85 -8.34
C THR A 383 14.27 -4.93 -6.83
N LEU A 384 13.54 -3.97 -6.26
CA LEU A 384 13.16 -3.92 -4.86
C LEU A 384 11.64 -3.88 -4.71
N LEU A 385 11.14 -4.59 -3.71
CA LEU A 385 9.72 -4.56 -3.29
C LEU A 385 9.65 -4.21 -1.81
N TYR A 386 8.76 -3.29 -1.46
CA TYR A 386 8.39 -3.00 -0.08
C TYR A 386 6.95 -3.45 0.19
N VAL A 387 6.73 -3.93 1.41
CA VAL A 387 5.43 -4.45 1.88
C VAL A 387 5.09 -3.82 3.22
N SER A 388 3.89 -3.29 3.36
CA SER A 388 3.35 -2.81 4.64
C SER A 388 2.49 -3.87 5.34
N HIS A 389 2.37 -3.77 6.68
CA HIS A 389 1.62 -4.72 7.49
C HIS A 389 0.70 -4.00 8.48
N GLU A 390 -0.52 -4.50 8.62
CA GLU A 390 -1.51 -3.86 9.50
C GLU A 390 -1.34 -4.22 10.97
N GLN A 391 -0.77 -5.39 11.28
CA GLN A 391 -0.68 -5.89 12.64
C GLN A 391 0.73 -5.82 13.20
N ASP A 392 0.80 -5.59 14.52
CA ASP A 392 2.06 -5.65 15.25
C ASP A 392 2.59 -7.08 15.34
N GLU A 393 3.90 -7.21 15.42
CA GLU A 393 4.60 -8.48 15.63
C GLU A 393 4.27 -9.08 17.00
N LEU A 394 4.18 -10.42 17.07
CA LEU A 394 3.83 -11.15 18.28
C LEU A 394 4.97 -11.16 19.32
N PRO A 395 4.66 -11.36 20.60
CA PRO A 395 5.66 -11.67 21.63
C PRO A 395 6.55 -12.85 21.21
N GLY A 396 7.85 -12.73 21.47
CA GLY A 396 8.84 -13.75 21.12
C GLY A 396 9.48 -13.57 19.75
N THR A 397 9.06 -12.59 18.96
CA THR A 397 9.73 -12.19 17.71
C THR A 397 10.70 -11.03 17.93
N PRO A 398 11.69 -10.80 17.05
CA PRO A 398 12.68 -9.72 17.21
C PRO A 398 12.07 -8.31 17.32
N ASN A 399 10.93 -8.07 16.68
CA ASN A 399 10.23 -6.77 16.67
C ASN A 399 8.89 -6.85 17.41
N ALA A 400 8.80 -7.65 18.48
CA ALA A 400 7.58 -7.84 19.26
C ALA A 400 6.92 -6.50 19.65
N GLY A 401 5.61 -6.41 19.40
CA GLY A 401 4.82 -5.23 19.72
C GLY A 401 5.03 -4.03 18.78
N GLN A 402 5.77 -4.19 17.68
CA GLN A 402 5.95 -3.14 16.66
C GLN A 402 5.26 -3.52 15.34
N THR A 403 4.70 -2.53 14.68
CA THR A 403 4.33 -2.65 13.27
C THR A 403 5.60 -2.57 12.42
N VAL A 404 5.70 -3.44 11.41
CA VAL A 404 6.88 -3.53 10.54
C VAL A 404 6.53 -3.32 9.07
N ALA A 405 7.50 -2.90 8.28
CA ALA A 405 7.52 -3.08 6.84
C ALA A 405 8.56 -4.15 6.48
N SER A 406 8.46 -4.70 5.28
CA SER A 406 9.44 -5.67 4.78
C SER A 406 9.98 -5.26 3.43
N ALA A 407 11.27 -5.55 3.20
CA ALA A 407 11.95 -5.29 1.95
C ALA A 407 12.44 -6.59 1.31
N PHE A 408 12.33 -6.69 -0.01
CA PHE A 408 12.74 -7.86 -0.81
C PHE A 408 13.53 -7.44 -2.03
N ASP A 409 14.55 -8.23 -2.37
CA ASP A 409 15.15 -8.25 -3.71
C ASP A 409 14.22 -9.06 -4.64
N VAL A 410 13.71 -8.41 -5.66
CA VAL A 410 12.83 -8.98 -6.69
C VAL A 410 13.46 -8.95 -8.07
N SER A 411 14.79 -8.82 -8.13
CA SER A 411 15.57 -8.92 -9.38
C SER A 411 15.30 -10.22 -10.13
N ASN A 412 15.02 -11.32 -9.40
CA ASN A 412 14.37 -12.51 -9.94
C ASN A 412 12.91 -12.53 -9.47
N PRO A 413 11.95 -12.12 -10.30
CA PRO A 413 10.57 -11.94 -9.86
C PRO A 413 9.85 -13.25 -9.48
N LEU A 414 10.35 -14.41 -9.92
CA LEU A 414 9.79 -15.71 -9.53
C LEU A 414 10.44 -16.29 -8.26
N ALA A 415 11.52 -15.69 -7.76
CA ALA A 415 12.22 -16.13 -6.56
C ALA A 415 12.68 -14.93 -5.72
N PRO A 416 11.75 -14.18 -5.12
CA PRO A 416 12.07 -13.04 -4.26
C PRO A 416 12.95 -13.45 -3.07
N VAL A 417 13.91 -12.58 -2.73
CA VAL A 417 14.81 -12.78 -1.61
C VAL A 417 14.56 -11.74 -0.54
N PHE A 418 14.33 -12.18 0.69
CA PHE A 418 14.14 -11.29 1.82
C PHE A 418 15.41 -10.49 2.13
N ILE A 419 15.27 -9.17 2.29
CA ILE A 419 16.36 -8.26 2.66
C ILE A 419 16.25 -7.87 4.13
N ALA A 420 15.13 -7.26 4.53
CA ALA A 420 14.97 -6.71 5.87
C ALA A 420 13.53 -6.70 6.34
N GLN A 421 13.35 -6.86 7.65
CA GLN A 421 12.15 -6.46 8.38
C GLN A 421 12.47 -5.12 9.06
N ILE A 422 11.66 -4.11 8.79
CA ILE A 422 11.91 -2.72 9.16
C ILE A 422 10.87 -2.31 10.21
N PRO A 423 11.24 -2.23 11.50
CA PRO A 423 10.32 -1.70 12.50
C PRO A 423 10.06 -0.21 12.24
N LEU A 424 8.79 0.18 12.23
CA LEU A 424 8.40 1.56 11.90
C LEU A 424 8.65 2.53 13.07
N GLY A 425 8.95 2.00 14.26
CA GLY A 425 9.43 2.76 15.39
C GLY A 425 8.38 3.69 16.01
N THR A 426 8.88 4.72 16.67
CA THR A 426 8.10 5.72 17.41
C THR A 426 8.52 7.12 17.02
N LEU A 427 7.55 8.03 17.01
CA LEU A 427 7.79 9.48 16.95
C LEU A 427 7.87 10.02 18.38
N LYS A 428 8.93 10.75 18.70
CA LYS A 428 9.07 11.43 19.98
C LYS A 428 8.35 12.77 19.94
N LEU A 429 7.45 12.99 20.87
CA LEU A 429 6.64 14.18 21.00
C LEU A 429 6.82 14.74 22.42
N PRO A 430 6.51 16.03 22.67
CA PRO A 430 6.58 16.61 24.01
C PRO A 430 5.73 15.86 25.05
N SER A 431 4.61 15.27 24.63
CA SER A 431 3.71 14.48 25.50
C SER A 431 4.16 13.03 25.72
N GLY A 432 5.19 12.56 25.02
CA GLY A 432 5.66 11.18 25.09
C GLY A 432 6.02 10.58 23.75
N GLU A 433 5.89 9.26 23.64
CA GLU A 433 6.20 8.54 22.40
C GLU A 433 4.91 8.08 21.69
N LEU A 434 4.76 8.47 20.42
CA LEU A 434 3.71 7.99 19.53
C LEU A 434 4.25 6.84 18.67
N ARG A 435 3.83 5.63 18.94
CA ARG A 435 4.23 4.46 18.16
C ARG A 435 3.52 4.40 16.81
N ASN A 436 4.25 4.22 15.74
CA ASN A 436 3.69 4.03 14.41
C ASN A 436 2.96 2.69 14.34
N LYS A 437 1.68 2.72 13.95
CA LYS A 437 0.78 1.56 14.00
C LYS A 437 -0.07 1.43 12.76
N LYS A 438 -0.34 0.16 12.42
CA LYS A 438 -1.25 -0.24 11.35
C LYS A 438 -0.87 0.40 10.03
N SER A 439 0.24 -0.06 9.45
CA SER A 439 0.66 0.43 8.15
C SER A 439 -0.19 -0.18 7.04
N ILE A 440 -0.81 0.69 6.24
CA ILE A 440 -1.80 0.33 5.24
C ILE A 440 -1.21 0.41 3.84
N ASN A 441 -1.05 1.62 3.33
CA ASN A 441 -0.54 1.84 1.99
C ASN A 441 0.89 2.37 2.03
N LEU A 442 1.63 2.10 0.98
CA LEU A 442 2.97 2.65 0.80
C LEU A 442 3.23 2.99 -0.66
N VAL A 443 4.16 3.89 -0.88
CA VAL A 443 4.66 4.26 -2.21
C VAL A 443 6.17 4.45 -2.19
N TYR A 444 6.84 4.03 -3.26
CA TYR A 444 8.24 4.33 -3.51
C TYR A 444 8.34 5.62 -4.33
N VAL A 445 9.15 6.56 -3.90
CA VAL A 445 9.29 7.88 -4.50
C VAL A 445 10.74 8.12 -4.86
N ARG A 446 10.99 8.46 -6.13
CA ARG A 446 12.27 8.95 -6.65
C ARG A 446 12.06 10.37 -7.16
N PRO A 447 12.41 11.40 -6.39
CA PRO A 447 12.23 12.79 -6.81
C PRO A 447 12.90 13.07 -8.16
N GLY A 448 12.17 13.71 -9.09
CA GLY A 448 12.65 14.02 -10.43
C GLY A 448 12.55 12.87 -11.45
N ALA A 449 12.17 11.67 -11.04
CA ALA A 449 11.84 10.59 -11.95
C ALA A 449 10.32 10.49 -12.17
N ARG A 450 9.93 9.81 -13.24
CA ARG A 450 8.52 9.51 -13.50
C ARG A 450 8.02 8.45 -12.50
N SER A 451 6.88 8.69 -11.88
CA SER A 451 6.27 7.73 -10.96
C SER A 451 5.59 6.58 -11.69
N GLN A 452 5.30 5.48 -11.00
CA GLN A 452 4.52 4.37 -11.57
C GLN A 452 3.07 4.77 -11.89
N SER A 453 2.57 5.85 -11.29
CA SER A 453 1.24 6.39 -11.56
C SER A 453 1.23 7.40 -12.73
N ALA A 454 2.36 7.63 -13.38
CA ALA A 454 2.52 8.59 -14.48
C ALA A 454 2.30 7.99 -15.86
#